data_fd5d5c7c93209ccef24539151b5f6ff4
#
_entry.id   fd5d5c7c93209ccef24539151b5f6ff4
#
_cell.length_a   1.000
_cell.length_b   1.000
_cell.length_c   1.000
_cell.angle_alpha   90.00
_cell.angle_beta   90.00
_cell.angle_gamma   90.00
#
_symmetry.space_group_name_H-M   'P 1'
#
loop_
_entity.id
_entity.type
_entity.pdbx_description
1 polymer ?
#
loop_
_entity_poly.entity_id
_entity_poly.type
_entity_poly.pdbx_seq_one_letter_code
_entity_poly.pdbx_strand_id
1 'polypeptide(L)'
;MRSVTLVTTTRGAAARWIAGVALGAGLLAVPPRGVAQVSSYGDKTMGENTGDQLPTVLSKVQVRQHLNAQLPLNAQFVDDTGAPVTLGKYFDGKHPAVLSTVYYDCPMLCSEEMDGLTSALEMVHLVPGKDFQIVLISIDPTETPALAAKKKAFYLKRYGHPETAGGWHFLTGQKPAIDAVTDAVGFGYVRVPGPDGKLTQFAHASSIEIATPTGKLAQYYLGVEYSPKDVLLGLIDASGNKIGSPVANILTYCYHYDPQNNKHSLIVARVVQLGGIVTVASLGSFIFLMFRRDLKLGREEDLQRPGNDRRNG
;
A
#
# COMPACT_ATOMS: atom_id res chain seq x y z
N MET A 1 -41.82 67.19 -23.23
CA MET A 1 -41.57 65.81 -22.70
C MET A 1 -40.07 65.66 -22.48
N ARG A 2 -39.64 65.60 -21.22
CA ARG A 2 -38.22 65.60 -20.83
C ARG A 2 -37.68 64.20 -20.78
N SER A 3 -36.66 63.91 -21.55
CA SER A 3 -35.88 62.65 -21.45
C SER A 3 -34.78 62.83 -20.41
N VAL A 4 -34.82 61.98 -19.41
CA VAL A 4 -33.80 61.90 -18.33
C VAL A 4 -32.74 60.88 -18.74
N THR A 5 -31.50 61.33 -18.93
CA THR A 5 -30.35 60.49 -19.24
C THR A 5 -29.70 60.05 -17.92
N LEU A 6 -29.73 58.77 -17.68
CA LEU A 6 -29.04 58.16 -16.53
C LEU A 6 -27.55 57.96 -16.84
N VAL A 7 -26.70 58.73 -16.15
CA VAL A 7 -25.25 58.51 -16.11
C VAL A 7 -24.95 57.49 -15.03
N THR A 8 -24.67 56.27 -15.43
CA THR A 8 -24.19 55.20 -14.51
C THR A 8 -22.68 55.30 -14.36
N THR A 9 -22.24 55.68 -13.17
CA THR A 9 -20.84 55.79 -12.78
C THR A 9 -20.21 54.39 -12.60
N THR A 10 -19.26 54.04 -13.46
CA THR A 10 -18.47 52.80 -13.41
C THR A 10 -17.41 52.73 -12.30
N ARG A 11 -17.46 53.61 -11.33
CA ARG A 11 -16.48 53.68 -10.21
C ARG A 11 -16.70 52.61 -9.10
N GLY A 12 -17.86 51.95 -9.10
CA GLY A 12 -18.20 50.94 -8.05
C GLY A 12 -17.67 49.52 -8.30
N ALA A 13 -17.31 49.16 -9.54
CA ALA A 13 -16.91 47.81 -9.87
C ALA A 13 -15.47 47.48 -9.45
N ALA A 14 -14.52 48.43 -9.64
CA ALA A 14 -13.13 48.21 -9.31
C ALA A 14 -12.89 48.11 -7.77
N ALA A 15 -13.65 48.87 -6.98
CA ALA A 15 -13.53 48.81 -5.50
C ALA A 15 -14.07 47.48 -4.91
N ARG A 16 -15.06 46.85 -5.56
CA ARG A 16 -15.61 45.56 -5.10
C ARG A 16 -14.68 44.38 -5.38
N TRP A 17 -13.86 44.43 -6.41
CA TRP A 17 -12.88 43.41 -6.73
C TRP A 17 -11.64 43.44 -5.83
N ILE A 18 -11.19 44.62 -5.45
CA ILE A 18 -10.07 44.78 -4.51
C ILE A 18 -10.43 44.29 -3.11
N ALA A 19 -11.68 44.47 -2.66
CA ALA A 19 -12.18 43.96 -1.40
C ALA A 19 -12.29 42.40 -1.41
N GLY A 20 -12.66 41.79 -2.54
CA GLY A 20 -12.74 40.33 -2.69
C GLY A 20 -11.36 39.66 -2.63
N VAL A 21 -10.34 40.24 -3.25
CA VAL A 21 -8.97 39.71 -3.24
C VAL A 21 -8.31 39.89 -1.86
N ALA A 22 -8.60 40.97 -1.16
CA ALA A 22 -8.11 41.17 0.19
C ALA A 22 -8.75 40.22 1.21
N LEU A 23 -10.02 39.85 1.05
CA LEU A 23 -10.69 38.82 1.89
C LEU A 23 -10.12 37.42 1.63
N GLY A 24 -9.80 37.08 0.38
CA GLY A 24 -9.20 35.79 0.03
C GLY A 24 -7.78 35.62 0.58
N ALA A 25 -6.99 36.67 0.60
CA ALA A 25 -5.64 36.64 1.15
C ALA A 25 -5.63 36.58 2.69
N GLY A 26 -6.63 37.16 3.35
CA GLY A 26 -6.78 37.10 4.81
C GLY A 26 -7.14 35.70 5.36
N LEU A 27 -7.81 34.85 4.57
CA LEU A 27 -8.14 33.47 4.96
C LEU A 27 -6.95 32.51 4.91
N LEU A 28 -5.89 32.86 4.20
CA LEU A 28 -4.65 32.05 4.11
C LEU A 28 -3.64 32.32 5.24
N ALA A 29 -3.87 33.36 6.05
CA ALA A 29 -2.97 33.77 7.13
C ALA A 29 -3.39 33.29 8.53
N VAL A 30 -4.48 32.52 8.66
CA VAL A 30 -4.86 31.93 9.95
C VAL A 30 -4.18 30.57 10.07
N PRO A 31 -3.20 30.41 11.01
CA PRO A 31 -2.65 29.08 11.26
C PRO A 31 -3.77 28.16 11.77
N PRO A 32 -3.87 26.92 11.28
CA PRO A 32 -4.88 26.00 11.76
C PRO A 32 -4.56 25.60 13.20
N ARG A 33 -5.14 26.30 14.17
CA ARG A 33 -5.27 25.82 15.54
C ARG A 33 -6.56 25.01 15.66
N GLY A 34 -6.68 24.01 14.82
CA GLY A 34 -7.65 22.94 14.97
C GLY A 34 -7.02 21.85 15.82
N VAL A 35 -7.12 21.96 17.15
CA VAL A 35 -6.97 20.79 18.01
C VAL A 35 -8.20 19.94 17.75
N ALA A 36 -8.08 18.94 16.91
CA ALA A 36 -9.07 17.88 16.82
C ALA A 36 -9.11 17.20 18.21
N GLN A 37 -10.11 17.52 19.00
CA GLN A 37 -10.42 16.75 20.20
C GLN A 37 -10.90 15.37 19.72
N VAL A 38 -9.96 14.43 19.70
CA VAL A 38 -10.30 13.01 19.64
C VAL A 38 -11.02 12.70 20.94
N SER A 39 -12.31 12.44 20.87
CA SER A 39 -13.14 11.98 21.97
C SER A 39 -12.43 10.83 22.67
N SER A 40 -12.07 11.05 23.94
CA SER A 40 -11.49 10.06 24.85
C SER A 40 -12.47 8.90 25.00
N TYR A 41 -12.24 7.81 24.31
CA TYR A 41 -12.94 6.55 24.55
C TYR A 41 -12.13 5.74 25.56
N GLY A 42 -12.56 5.80 26.81
CA GLY A 42 -12.11 4.91 27.90
C GLY A 42 -10.76 5.29 28.52
N ASP A 43 -10.85 5.74 29.75
CA ASP A 43 -9.76 5.99 30.69
C ASP A 43 -9.05 4.66 31.03
N LYS A 44 -8.21 4.18 30.12
CA LYS A 44 -7.19 3.18 30.41
C LYS A 44 -5.87 3.94 30.43
N THR A 45 -5.29 4.02 31.65
CA THR A 45 -3.90 4.42 31.84
C THR A 45 -3.00 3.61 30.89
N MET A 46 -2.77 4.15 29.71
CA MET A 46 -1.70 3.70 28.86
C MET A 46 -0.41 4.06 29.58
N GLY A 47 0.38 3.03 29.94
CA GLY A 47 1.73 3.23 30.43
C GLY A 47 2.46 4.23 29.53
N GLU A 48 3.29 5.01 30.16
CA GLU A 48 4.12 6.09 29.64
C GLU A 48 5.00 5.61 28.46
N ASN A 49 4.35 5.42 27.29
CA ASN A 49 5.02 5.30 26.01
C ASN A 49 4.70 6.58 25.24
N THR A 50 5.63 7.51 25.25
CA THR A 50 5.71 8.64 24.33
C THR A 50 5.50 8.11 22.91
N GLY A 51 4.45 8.59 22.24
CA GLY A 51 3.87 8.05 21.01
C GLY A 51 4.74 8.09 19.74
N ASP A 52 6.05 7.98 19.87
CA ASP A 52 7.02 8.04 18.77
C ASP A 52 7.79 6.73 18.51
N GLN A 53 7.57 5.70 19.32
CA GLN A 53 8.19 4.39 19.08
C GLN A 53 7.14 3.28 19.08
N LEU A 54 7.08 2.53 17.98
CA LEU A 54 6.34 1.27 17.94
C LEU A 54 6.79 0.40 19.12
N PRO A 55 5.85 -0.23 19.86
CA PRO A 55 6.23 -1.21 20.88
C PRO A 55 7.28 -2.16 20.33
N THR A 56 8.33 -2.46 21.11
CA THR A 56 9.47 -3.27 20.68
C THR A 56 9.06 -4.62 20.06
N VAL A 57 7.89 -5.13 20.43
CA VAL A 57 7.29 -6.34 19.84
C VAL A 57 6.89 -6.09 18.38
N LEU A 58 6.22 -4.96 18.09
CA LEU A 58 5.76 -4.64 16.75
C LEU A 58 6.89 -4.32 15.77
N SER A 59 8.03 -3.84 16.25
CA SER A 59 9.21 -3.65 15.40
C SER A 59 9.82 -4.95 14.88
N LYS A 60 9.51 -6.08 15.54
CA LYS A 60 9.97 -7.44 15.16
C LYS A 60 8.96 -8.19 14.30
N VAL A 61 7.71 -7.73 14.18
CA VAL A 61 6.64 -8.37 13.41
C VAL A 61 6.36 -7.60 12.14
N GLN A 62 7.32 -7.54 11.24
CA GLN A 62 7.21 -6.83 9.97
C GLN A 62 7.74 -7.71 8.83
N VAL A 63 7.25 -7.51 7.63
CA VAL A 63 7.82 -8.11 6.43
C VAL A 63 8.77 -7.10 5.79
N ARG A 64 10.03 -7.46 5.70
CA ARG A 64 11.06 -6.70 4.95
C ARG A 64 11.21 -7.34 3.59
N GLN A 65 10.86 -6.63 2.53
CA GLN A 65 10.93 -7.19 1.18
C GLN A 65 12.38 -7.41 0.74
N HIS A 66 12.74 -8.65 0.52
CA HIS A 66 14.04 -9.08 0.02
C HIS A 66 13.93 -9.49 -1.45
N LEU A 67 13.51 -8.57 -2.33
CA LEU A 67 13.38 -8.84 -3.76
C LEU A 67 14.70 -9.37 -4.33
N ASN A 68 14.61 -10.36 -5.22
CA ASN A 68 15.72 -11.09 -5.82
C ASN A 68 16.56 -11.94 -4.84
N ALA A 69 16.20 -12.01 -3.56
CA ALA A 69 16.86 -12.92 -2.63
C ALA A 69 16.57 -14.38 -3.03
N GLN A 70 17.56 -15.23 -2.87
CA GLN A 70 17.44 -16.67 -3.13
C GLN A 70 16.88 -17.36 -1.91
N LEU A 71 15.80 -18.12 -2.08
CA LEU A 71 15.29 -19.02 -1.04
C LEU A 71 16.30 -20.14 -0.75
N PRO A 72 16.37 -20.60 0.51
CA PRO A 72 17.25 -21.69 0.92
C PRO A 72 16.71 -23.05 0.44
N LEU A 73 16.93 -23.35 -0.84
CA LEU A 73 16.37 -24.53 -1.51
C LEU A 73 16.80 -25.87 -0.88
N ASN A 74 17.89 -25.90 -0.14
CA ASN A 74 18.39 -27.06 0.60
C ASN A 74 17.77 -27.22 2.00
N ALA A 75 16.94 -26.29 2.46
CA ALA A 75 16.28 -26.37 3.75
C ALA A 75 15.37 -27.60 3.82
N GLN A 76 15.45 -28.33 4.96
CA GLN A 76 14.77 -29.62 5.15
C GLN A 76 13.43 -29.41 5.85
N PHE A 77 12.39 -29.95 5.28
CA PHE A 77 11.02 -29.93 5.80
C PHE A 77 10.41 -31.34 5.78
N VAL A 78 9.21 -31.44 6.31
CA VAL A 78 8.36 -32.62 6.19
C VAL A 78 7.08 -32.17 5.52
N ASP A 79 6.66 -32.84 4.46
CA ASP A 79 5.41 -32.53 3.75
C ASP A 79 4.17 -33.08 4.47
N ASP A 80 2.99 -32.74 3.95
CA ASP A 80 1.71 -33.16 4.48
C ASP A 80 1.47 -34.68 4.44
N THR A 81 2.31 -35.45 3.73
CA THR A 81 2.27 -36.90 3.74
C THR A 81 3.18 -37.52 4.82
N GLY A 82 3.98 -36.72 5.49
CA GLY A 82 5.00 -37.15 6.43
C GLY A 82 6.35 -37.50 5.79
N ALA A 83 6.51 -37.24 4.49
CA ALA A 83 7.78 -37.48 3.79
C ALA A 83 8.79 -36.35 4.01
N PRO A 84 10.07 -36.67 4.27
CA PRO A 84 11.13 -35.66 4.32
C PRO A 84 11.38 -35.10 2.91
N VAL A 85 11.44 -33.76 2.80
CA VAL A 85 11.61 -33.05 1.54
C VAL A 85 12.56 -31.86 1.70
N THR A 86 13.21 -31.46 0.61
CA THR A 86 13.88 -30.16 0.54
C THR A 86 12.92 -29.11 -0.02
N LEU A 87 13.07 -27.85 0.37
CA LEU A 87 12.28 -26.77 -0.22
C LEU A 87 12.45 -26.72 -1.75
N GLY A 88 13.65 -27.03 -2.25
CA GLY A 88 13.97 -27.05 -3.67
C GLY A 88 13.14 -28.01 -4.51
N LYS A 89 12.50 -29.04 -3.90
CA LYS A 89 11.59 -29.96 -4.59
C LYS A 89 10.46 -29.23 -5.34
N TYR A 90 10.07 -28.05 -4.86
CA TYR A 90 8.94 -27.27 -5.39
C TYR A 90 9.35 -26.16 -6.37
N PHE A 91 10.64 -26.10 -6.70
CA PHE A 91 11.22 -25.13 -7.63
C PHE A 91 11.94 -25.85 -8.77
N ASP A 92 11.17 -26.25 -9.75
CA ASP A 92 11.57 -27.14 -10.86
C ASP A 92 12.24 -26.41 -12.04
N GLY A 93 12.45 -25.10 -11.93
CA GLY A 93 12.99 -24.26 -12.99
C GLY A 93 12.00 -23.86 -14.08
N LYS A 94 10.72 -24.27 -13.97
CA LYS A 94 9.67 -24.02 -14.97
C LYS A 94 8.50 -23.24 -14.40
N HIS A 95 8.05 -23.62 -13.19
CA HIS A 95 6.83 -23.09 -12.58
C HIS A 95 7.17 -22.13 -11.44
N PRO A 96 6.59 -20.92 -11.41
CA PRO A 96 6.70 -20.01 -10.26
C PRO A 96 5.94 -20.62 -9.07
N ALA A 97 6.19 -20.09 -7.88
CA ALA A 97 5.49 -20.52 -6.68
C ALA A 97 4.91 -19.35 -5.91
N VAL A 98 3.71 -19.52 -5.37
CA VAL A 98 3.19 -18.70 -4.26
C VAL A 98 3.72 -19.31 -2.98
N LEU A 99 4.43 -18.52 -2.18
CA LEU A 99 4.94 -18.89 -0.86
C LEU A 99 4.15 -18.12 0.19
N SER A 100 3.84 -18.77 1.31
CA SER A 100 3.31 -18.11 2.51
C SER A 100 3.88 -18.77 3.76
N THR A 101 4.26 -17.94 4.73
CA THR A 101 4.77 -18.36 6.04
C THR A 101 3.68 -18.14 7.09
N VAL A 102 3.07 -19.19 7.54
CA VAL A 102 1.91 -19.22 8.44
C VAL A 102 2.14 -20.19 9.59
N TYR A 103 1.22 -20.29 10.55
CA TYR A 103 1.12 -21.48 11.39
C TYR A 103 -0.31 -22.04 11.32
N TYR A 104 -0.41 -23.38 11.28
CA TYR A 104 -1.66 -24.04 10.92
C TYR A 104 -2.70 -24.01 12.04
N ASP A 105 -2.29 -23.98 13.30
CA ASP A 105 -3.19 -23.91 14.45
C ASP A 105 -3.52 -22.47 14.89
N CYS A 106 -3.41 -21.52 13.97
CA CYS A 106 -3.71 -20.13 14.22
C CYS A 106 -5.22 -19.91 14.44
N PRO A 107 -5.62 -19.30 15.56
CA PRO A 107 -7.03 -19.06 15.82
C PRO A 107 -7.63 -17.86 15.06
N MET A 108 -6.82 -17.04 14.37
CA MET A 108 -7.29 -15.79 13.77
C MET A 108 -6.68 -15.47 12.38
N LEU A 109 -5.55 -14.75 12.33
CA LEU A 109 -5.05 -14.06 11.12
C LEU A 109 -4.60 -14.99 10.01
N CYS A 110 -4.00 -16.15 10.32
CA CYS A 110 -3.53 -17.06 9.26
C CYS A 110 -4.69 -17.71 8.52
N SER A 111 -5.85 -17.88 9.17
CA SER A 111 -7.06 -18.33 8.49
C SER A 111 -7.56 -17.25 7.51
N GLU A 112 -7.56 -15.99 7.89
CA GLU A 112 -7.95 -14.87 7.02
C GLU A 112 -6.99 -14.73 5.82
N GLU A 113 -5.68 -14.86 6.05
CA GLU A 113 -4.66 -14.82 4.98
C GLU A 113 -4.88 -15.93 3.96
N MET A 114 -5.06 -17.17 4.44
CA MET A 114 -5.31 -18.32 3.59
C MET A 114 -6.67 -18.26 2.88
N ASP A 115 -7.67 -17.70 3.53
CA ASP A 115 -8.99 -17.47 2.95
C ASP A 115 -8.92 -16.44 1.83
N GLY A 116 -8.18 -15.35 2.04
CA GLY A 116 -7.94 -14.34 1.02
C GLY A 116 -7.15 -14.86 -0.16
N LEU A 117 -6.09 -15.66 0.10
CA LEU A 117 -5.33 -16.31 -0.97
C LEU A 117 -6.22 -17.27 -1.79
N THR A 118 -6.96 -18.12 -1.12
CA THR A 118 -7.86 -19.09 -1.78
C THR A 118 -8.88 -18.37 -2.66
N SER A 119 -9.52 -17.33 -2.11
CA SER A 119 -10.52 -16.52 -2.85
C SER A 119 -9.91 -15.79 -4.05
N ALA A 120 -8.67 -15.28 -3.92
CA ALA A 120 -7.99 -14.70 -5.06
C ALA A 120 -7.67 -15.72 -6.16
N LEU A 121 -7.23 -16.91 -5.76
CA LEU A 121 -6.90 -18.00 -6.70
C LEU A 121 -8.11 -18.57 -7.42
N GLU A 122 -9.30 -18.60 -6.80
CA GLU A 122 -10.56 -19.00 -7.45
C GLU A 122 -10.88 -18.14 -8.69
N MET A 123 -10.43 -16.89 -8.69
CA MET A 123 -10.65 -15.93 -9.79
C MET A 123 -9.51 -15.92 -10.82
N VAL A 124 -8.42 -16.63 -10.56
CA VAL A 124 -7.26 -16.74 -11.44
C VAL A 124 -7.41 -17.99 -12.30
N HIS A 125 -7.25 -17.87 -13.61
CA HIS A 125 -7.39 -18.98 -14.54
C HIS A 125 -6.16 -19.90 -14.66
N LEU A 126 -5.08 -19.62 -13.91
CA LEU A 126 -3.92 -20.51 -13.78
C LEU A 126 -4.23 -21.63 -12.79
N VAL A 127 -3.71 -22.82 -13.05
CA VAL A 127 -4.02 -24.05 -12.31
C VAL A 127 -2.85 -24.46 -11.42
N PRO A 128 -3.03 -24.54 -10.09
CA PRO A 128 -2.01 -25.06 -9.18
C PRO A 128 -1.56 -26.47 -9.59
N GLY A 129 -0.25 -26.71 -9.57
CA GLY A 129 0.37 -27.97 -9.97
C GLY A 129 0.64 -28.11 -11.47
N LYS A 130 0.03 -27.25 -12.30
CA LYS A 130 0.25 -27.21 -13.74
C LYS A 130 0.98 -25.93 -14.18
N ASP A 131 0.52 -24.79 -13.69
CA ASP A 131 1.05 -23.48 -14.11
C ASP A 131 1.91 -22.84 -13.02
N PHE A 132 1.68 -23.17 -11.75
CA PHE A 132 2.43 -22.67 -10.59
C PHE A 132 2.29 -23.64 -9.40
N GLN A 133 3.09 -23.43 -8.36
CA GLN A 133 3.04 -24.17 -7.09
C GLN A 133 2.54 -23.26 -5.97
N ILE A 134 1.93 -23.83 -4.94
CA ILE A 134 1.58 -23.16 -3.69
C ILE A 134 2.32 -23.86 -2.57
N VAL A 135 3.20 -23.12 -1.88
CA VAL A 135 4.05 -23.68 -0.83
C VAL A 135 3.78 -22.91 0.47
N LEU A 136 3.21 -23.60 1.43
CA LEU A 136 2.86 -23.08 2.75
C LEU A 136 3.80 -23.68 3.76
N ILE A 137 4.47 -22.83 4.54
CA ILE A 137 5.49 -23.24 5.52
C ILE A 137 5.02 -22.82 6.90
N SER A 138 4.90 -23.80 7.80
CA SER A 138 4.63 -23.51 9.20
C SER A 138 5.84 -22.85 9.87
N ILE A 139 5.58 -21.76 10.60
CA ILE A 139 6.59 -21.10 11.48
C ILE A 139 6.66 -21.73 12.86
N ASP A 140 5.74 -22.63 13.21
CA ASP A 140 5.78 -23.33 14.49
C ASP A 140 6.45 -24.72 14.35
N PRO A 141 7.64 -24.89 14.93
CA PRO A 141 8.37 -26.18 14.86
C PRO A 141 7.67 -27.32 15.61
N THR A 142 6.58 -27.03 16.35
CA THR A 142 5.82 -28.05 17.09
C THR A 142 4.65 -28.60 16.28
N GLU A 143 4.31 -27.99 15.16
CA GLU A 143 3.24 -28.47 14.27
C GLU A 143 3.63 -29.76 13.54
N THR A 144 2.63 -30.57 13.25
CA THR A 144 2.82 -31.92 12.72
C THR A 144 2.36 -32.04 11.28
N PRO A 145 2.91 -33.00 10.50
CA PRO A 145 2.42 -33.31 9.15
C PRO A 145 0.93 -33.68 9.11
N ALA A 146 0.41 -34.31 10.16
CA ALA A 146 -1.01 -34.65 10.26
C ALA A 146 -1.89 -33.38 10.33
N LEU A 147 -1.44 -32.33 11.02
CA LEU A 147 -2.12 -31.03 11.02
C LEU A 147 -2.03 -30.35 9.67
N ALA A 148 -0.86 -30.39 9.03
CA ALA A 148 -0.63 -29.88 7.68
C ALA A 148 -1.59 -30.56 6.68
N ALA A 149 -1.71 -31.89 6.71
CA ALA A 149 -2.64 -32.65 5.87
C ALA A 149 -4.11 -32.24 6.09
N LYS A 150 -4.50 -32.06 7.36
CA LYS A 150 -5.86 -31.59 7.70
C LYS A 150 -6.14 -30.20 7.13
N LYS A 151 -5.20 -29.28 7.23
CA LYS A 151 -5.33 -27.93 6.67
C LYS A 151 -5.36 -27.96 5.14
N LYS A 152 -4.50 -28.74 4.51
CA LYS A 152 -4.54 -28.95 3.05
C LYS A 152 -5.91 -29.43 2.59
N ALA A 153 -6.46 -30.46 3.22
CA ALA A 153 -7.78 -30.97 2.87
C ALA A 153 -8.88 -29.93 3.02
N PHE A 154 -8.81 -29.09 4.07
CA PHE A 154 -9.74 -28.00 4.29
C PHE A 154 -9.67 -26.95 3.16
N TYR A 155 -8.48 -26.46 2.80
CA TYR A 155 -8.31 -25.43 1.78
C TYR A 155 -8.56 -25.94 0.35
N LEU A 156 -8.23 -27.19 0.06
CA LEU A 156 -8.61 -27.82 -1.21
C LEU A 156 -10.14 -27.92 -1.38
N LYS A 157 -10.85 -28.29 -0.30
CA LYS A 157 -12.31 -28.30 -0.32
C LYS A 157 -12.88 -26.89 -0.51
N ARG A 158 -12.31 -25.88 0.13
CA ARG A 158 -12.71 -24.47 -0.01
C ARG A 158 -12.44 -23.97 -1.42
N TYR A 159 -11.27 -24.26 -1.97
CA TYR A 159 -10.89 -23.89 -3.34
C TYR A 159 -11.77 -24.54 -4.40
N GLY A 160 -12.44 -25.67 -4.08
CA GLY A 160 -13.41 -26.32 -4.96
C GLY A 160 -12.81 -27.16 -6.09
N HIS A 161 -11.47 -27.27 -6.18
CA HIS A 161 -10.74 -27.96 -7.24
C HIS A 161 -9.80 -29.02 -6.66
N PRO A 162 -10.34 -30.15 -6.16
CA PRO A 162 -9.55 -31.19 -5.50
C PRO A 162 -8.50 -31.86 -6.41
N GLU A 163 -8.70 -31.80 -7.71
CA GLU A 163 -7.75 -32.31 -8.73
C GLU A 163 -6.42 -31.53 -8.72
N THR A 164 -6.40 -30.31 -8.17
CA THR A 164 -5.20 -29.49 -8.06
C THR A 164 -4.34 -29.80 -6.84
N ALA A 165 -4.68 -30.81 -6.05
CA ALA A 165 -4.01 -31.18 -4.79
C ALA A 165 -2.48 -31.35 -4.93
N GLY A 166 -2.02 -31.76 -6.12
CA GLY A 166 -0.61 -31.90 -6.45
C GLY A 166 0.18 -30.59 -6.49
N GLY A 167 -0.53 -29.44 -6.60
CA GLY A 167 0.06 -28.09 -6.62
C GLY A 167 0.04 -27.39 -5.26
N TRP A 168 -0.52 -28.02 -4.22
CA TRP A 168 -0.61 -27.48 -2.87
C TRP A 168 0.31 -28.25 -1.92
N HIS A 169 1.28 -27.57 -1.31
CA HIS A 169 2.31 -28.16 -0.46
C HIS A 169 2.30 -27.50 0.90
N PHE A 170 1.96 -28.26 1.93
CA PHE A 170 1.90 -27.82 3.32
C PHE A 170 3.07 -28.43 4.07
N LEU A 171 4.03 -27.58 4.47
CA LEU A 171 5.29 -28.01 5.03
C LEU A 171 5.37 -27.70 6.53
N THR A 172 5.91 -28.66 7.28
CA THR A 172 6.32 -28.49 8.66
C THR A 172 7.84 -28.69 8.77
N GLY A 173 8.49 -28.04 9.72
CA GLY A 173 9.94 -28.13 9.81
C GLY A 173 10.48 -27.83 11.18
N GLN A 174 11.77 -28.06 11.34
CA GLN A 174 12.49 -27.70 12.55
C GLN A 174 12.93 -26.22 12.49
N LYS A 175 13.10 -25.62 13.66
CA LYS A 175 13.42 -24.19 13.78
C LYS A 175 14.55 -23.70 12.86
N PRO A 176 15.70 -24.39 12.68
CA PRO A 176 16.74 -23.90 11.78
C PRO A 176 16.31 -23.77 10.31
N ALA A 177 15.47 -24.67 9.82
CA ALA A 177 14.93 -24.60 8.46
C ALA A 177 13.89 -23.48 8.33
N ILE A 178 13.04 -23.34 9.35
CA ILE A 178 12.05 -22.24 9.43
C ILE A 178 12.77 -20.89 9.44
N ASP A 179 13.76 -20.72 10.32
CA ASP A 179 14.53 -19.47 10.42
C ASP A 179 15.22 -19.14 9.09
N ALA A 180 15.84 -20.12 8.44
CA ALA A 180 16.49 -19.89 7.15
C ALA A 180 15.52 -19.37 6.08
N VAL A 181 14.28 -19.85 6.06
CA VAL A 181 13.26 -19.37 5.11
C VAL A 181 12.73 -18.00 5.53
N THR A 182 12.36 -17.82 6.80
CA THR A 182 11.81 -16.54 7.28
C THR A 182 12.82 -15.40 7.17
N ASP A 183 14.12 -15.67 7.40
CA ASP A 183 15.19 -14.70 7.19
C ASP A 183 15.35 -14.34 5.70
N ALA A 184 15.31 -15.35 4.81
CA ALA A 184 15.41 -15.11 3.37
C ALA A 184 14.24 -14.30 2.84
N VAL A 185 13.02 -14.57 3.33
CA VAL A 185 11.79 -13.84 3.00
C VAL A 185 11.75 -12.47 3.68
N GLY A 186 12.48 -12.29 4.78
CA GLY A 186 12.38 -11.10 5.62
C GLY A 186 11.12 -11.05 6.48
N PHE A 187 10.57 -12.23 6.80
CA PHE A 187 9.34 -12.39 7.59
C PHE A 187 9.64 -12.40 9.09
N GLY A 188 9.26 -11.32 9.77
CA GLY A 188 9.44 -11.18 11.22
C GLY A 188 8.24 -11.72 11.99
N TYR A 189 8.52 -12.53 13.02
CA TYR A 189 7.53 -13.04 13.95
C TYR A 189 8.08 -13.17 15.37
N VAL A 190 7.20 -13.14 16.37
CA VAL A 190 7.57 -13.34 17.77
C VAL A 190 6.54 -14.22 18.46
N ARG A 191 6.99 -15.04 19.43
CA ARG A 191 6.07 -15.77 20.31
C ARG A 191 5.39 -14.82 21.29
N VAL A 192 4.09 -14.97 21.44
CA VAL A 192 3.25 -14.19 22.35
C VAL A 192 2.43 -15.11 23.24
N PRO A 193 2.00 -14.63 24.42
CA PRO A 193 1.12 -15.40 25.28
C PRO A 193 -0.21 -15.73 24.61
N GLY A 194 -0.63 -16.99 24.70
CA GLY A 194 -2.00 -17.40 24.41
C GLY A 194 -2.97 -17.04 25.54
N PRO A 195 -4.25 -17.44 25.43
CA PRO A 195 -5.27 -17.19 26.45
C PRO A 195 -4.92 -17.79 27.82
N ASP A 196 -4.09 -18.81 27.86
CA ASP A 196 -3.60 -19.47 29.08
C ASP A 196 -2.35 -18.81 29.68
N GLY A 197 -1.88 -17.71 29.10
CA GLY A 197 -0.69 -16.97 29.50
C GLY A 197 0.64 -17.63 29.09
N LYS A 198 0.61 -18.79 28.43
CA LYS A 198 1.81 -19.45 27.91
C LYS A 198 2.17 -18.91 26.53
N LEU A 199 3.46 -18.90 26.20
CA LEU A 199 3.97 -18.47 24.88
C LEU A 199 3.67 -19.52 23.80
N THR A 200 2.41 -19.69 23.47
CA THR A 200 1.89 -20.70 22.53
C THR A 200 1.40 -20.09 21.21
N GLN A 201 1.31 -18.78 21.12
CA GLN A 201 0.88 -18.09 19.90
C GLN A 201 2.01 -17.29 19.25
N PHE A 202 1.79 -16.86 18.02
CA PHE A 202 2.74 -16.02 17.30
C PHE A 202 2.06 -14.74 16.86
N ALA A 203 2.73 -13.61 17.08
CA ALA A 203 2.43 -12.36 16.41
C ALA A 203 3.32 -12.27 15.17
N HIS A 204 2.72 -12.07 14.02
CA HIS A 204 3.40 -11.93 12.73
C HIS A 204 2.59 -11.00 11.82
N ALA A 205 3.24 -10.45 10.80
CA ALA A 205 2.55 -9.80 9.70
C ALA A 205 2.00 -10.84 8.73
N SER A 206 1.01 -10.49 7.93
CA SER A 206 0.46 -11.35 6.87
C SER A 206 1.01 -10.93 5.53
N SER A 207 1.52 -11.88 4.77
CA SER A 207 2.00 -11.69 3.41
C SER A 207 2.05 -12.99 2.64
N ILE A 208 1.84 -12.89 1.34
CA ILE A 208 2.22 -13.93 0.39
C ILE A 208 3.35 -13.40 -0.49
N GLU A 209 4.26 -14.26 -0.85
CA GLU A 209 5.35 -13.97 -1.75
C GLU A 209 5.19 -14.78 -3.04
N ILE A 210 5.58 -14.20 -4.16
CA ILE A 210 5.74 -14.96 -5.39
C ILE A 210 7.24 -15.14 -5.63
N ALA A 211 7.63 -16.40 -5.83
CA ALA A 211 8.98 -16.78 -6.18
C ALA A 211 9.05 -17.26 -7.64
N THR A 212 10.18 -16.96 -8.28
CA THR A 212 10.49 -17.46 -9.63
C THR A 212 10.63 -18.98 -9.63
N PRO A 213 10.61 -19.64 -10.81
CA PRO A 213 10.87 -21.07 -10.94
C PRO A 213 12.19 -21.55 -10.34
N THR A 214 13.16 -20.65 -10.19
CA THR A 214 14.48 -20.92 -9.59
C THR A 214 14.54 -20.59 -8.10
N GLY A 215 13.42 -20.18 -7.48
CA GLY A 215 13.33 -19.87 -6.05
C GLY A 215 13.87 -18.51 -5.65
N LYS A 216 13.85 -17.51 -6.53
CA LYS A 216 14.13 -16.11 -6.18
C LYS A 216 12.85 -15.37 -5.88
N LEU A 217 12.85 -14.58 -4.83
CA LEU A 217 11.69 -13.77 -4.44
C LEU A 217 11.43 -12.67 -5.48
N ALA A 218 10.29 -12.75 -6.15
CA ALA A 218 9.92 -11.87 -7.25
C ALA A 218 8.96 -10.76 -6.81
N GLN A 219 7.98 -11.06 -5.94
CA GLN A 219 6.92 -10.14 -5.56
C GLN A 219 6.45 -10.40 -4.14
N TYR A 220 5.92 -9.37 -3.48
CA TYR A 220 5.30 -9.42 -2.16
C TYR A 220 3.91 -8.80 -2.21
N TYR A 221 2.96 -9.46 -1.60
CA TYR A 221 1.61 -8.93 -1.36
C TYR A 221 1.34 -8.96 0.13
N LEU A 222 1.18 -7.78 0.72
CA LEU A 222 1.00 -7.61 2.17
C LEU A 222 -0.49 -7.56 2.53
N GLY A 223 -0.83 -8.10 3.69
CA GLY A 223 -2.19 -8.13 4.21
C GLY A 223 -2.86 -9.48 4.02
N VAL A 224 -4.19 -9.51 4.17
CA VAL A 224 -5.01 -10.74 4.14
C VAL A 224 -5.96 -10.81 2.93
N GLU A 225 -6.07 -9.72 2.16
CA GLU A 225 -6.87 -9.65 0.94
C GLU A 225 -5.94 -9.43 -0.25
N TYR A 226 -6.08 -10.25 -1.28
CA TYR A 226 -5.22 -10.21 -2.45
C TYR A 226 -6.04 -9.96 -3.71
N SER A 227 -5.60 -8.99 -4.53
CA SER A 227 -6.18 -8.73 -5.84
C SER A 227 -5.88 -9.90 -6.78
N PRO A 228 -6.89 -10.59 -7.33
CA PRO A 228 -6.66 -11.69 -8.28
C PRO A 228 -5.82 -11.28 -9.49
N LYS A 229 -6.04 -10.06 -9.97
CA LYS A 229 -5.27 -9.50 -11.09
C LYS A 229 -3.79 -9.32 -10.75
N ASP A 230 -3.48 -8.86 -9.54
CA ASP A 230 -2.10 -8.63 -9.13
C ASP A 230 -1.37 -9.95 -8.89
N VAL A 231 -2.04 -10.93 -8.29
CA VAL A 231 -1.51 -12.30 -8.13
C VAL A 231 -1.25 -12.95 -9.49
N LEU A 232 -2.20 -12.84 -10.44
CA LEU A 232 -2.03 -13.33 -11.80
C LEU A 232 -0.84 -12.71 -12.50
N LEU A 233 -0.72 -11.38 -12.46
CA LEU A 233 0.38 -10.66 -13.10
C LEU A 233 1.72 -11.01 -12.44
N GLY A 234 1.77 -11.12 -11.12
CA GLY A 234 2.97 -11.54 -10.40
C GLY A 234 3.43 -12.94 -10.78
N LEU A 235 2.51 -13.89 -10.92
CA LEU A 235 2.81 -15.25 -11.37
C LEU A 235 3.34 -15.26 -12.82
N ILE A 236 2.72 -14.51 -13.74
CA ILE A 236 3.18 -14.39 -15.13
C ILE A 236 4.58 -13.78 -15.20
N ASP A 237 4.84 -12.69 -14.48
CA ASP A 237 6.15 -12.04 -14.46
C ASP A 237 7.22 -12.95 -13.84
N ALA A 238 6.91 -13.62 -12.72
CA ALA A 238 7.81 -14.55 -12.07
C ALA A 238 8.12 -15.78 -12.95
N SER A 239 7.16 -16.29 -13.75
CA SER A 239 7.41 -17.38 -14.69
C SER A 239 8.47 -17.03 -15.74
N GLY A 240 8.54 -15.76 -16.13
CA GLY A 240 9.59 -15.21 -16.97
C GLY A 240 10.87 -14.80 -16.22
N ASN A 241 11.02 -15.18 -14.94
CA ASN A 241 12.12 -14.78 -14.05
C ASN A 241 12.25 -13.26 -13.87
N LYS A 242 11.18 -12.50 -14.02
CA LYS A 242 11.17 -11.07 -13.75
C LYS A 242 11.00 -10.82 -12.23
N ILE A 243 11.73 -9.86 -11.72
CA ILE A 243 11.75 -9.47 -10.32
C ILE A 243 11.15 -8.07 -10.17
N GLY A 244 10.12 -7.99 -9.33
CA GLY A 244 9.38 -6.75 -9.08
C GLY A 244 8.54 -6.30 -10.27
N SER A 245 7.59 -5.41 -10.01
CA SER A 245 6.84 -4.71 -11.06
C SER A 245 7.46 -3.32 -11.26
N PRO A 246 7.76 -2.88 -12.50
CA PRO A 246 8.22 -1.52 -12.76
C PRO A 246 7.26 -0.45 -12.20
N VAL A 247 5.96 -0.73 -12.23
CA VAL A 247 4.91 0.17 -11.70
C VAL A 247 4.91 0.16 -10.17
N ALA A 248 5.07 -1.01 -9.54
CA ALA A 248 5.18 -1.10 -8.08
C ALA A 248 6.41 -0.36 -7.58
N ASN A 249 7.54 -0.43 -8.27
CA ASN A 249 8.75 0.31 -7.90
C ASN A 249 8.55 1.83 -7.92
N ILE A 250 7.80 2.36 -8.90
CA ILE A 250 7.47 3.79 -8.96
C ILE A 250 6.48 4.16 -7.84
N LEU A 251 5.43 3.36 -7.64
CA LEU A 251 4.43 3.60 -6.58
C LEU A 251 5.04 3.41 -5.18
N THR A 252 5.90 2.42 -4.99
CA THR A 252 6.59 2.20 -3.71
C THR A 252 7.56 3.33 -3.38
N TYR A 253 8.22 3.91 -4.39
CA TYR A 253 9.06 5.10 -4.21
C TYR A 253 8.24 6.32 -3.77
N CYS A 254 6.99 6.45 -4.25
CA CYS A 254 6.06 7.49 -3.82
C CYS A 254 5.39 7.18 -2.46
N TYR A 255 5.26 5.89 -2.11
CA TYR A 255 4.56 5.38 -0.92
C TYR A 255 5.51 4.72 0.09
N HIS A 256 6.73 5.19 0.19
CA HIS A 256 7.65 4.65 1.19
C HIS A 256 7.13 4.98 2.60
N TYR A 257 6.36 4.06 3.16
CA TYR A 257 6.04 4.04 4.58
C TYR A 257 7.30 3.56 5.31
N ASP A 258 7.97 4.46 5.99
CA ASP A 258 9.03 4.11 6.93
C ASP A 258 8.40 3.89 8.32
N PRO A 259 8.16 2.63 8.72
CA PRO A 259 7.52 2.32 9.99
C PRO A 259 8.40 2.65 11.19
N GLN A 260 9.72 2.86 10.99
CA GLN A 260 10.65 3.14 12.07
C GLN A 260 10.62 4.60 12.53
N ASN A 261 10.17 5.52 11.68
CA ASN A 261 10.20 6.94 11.98
C ASN A 261 8.82 7.61 12.03
N ASN A 262 7.71 6.86 11.84
CA ASN A 262 6.32 7.37 11.76
C ASN A 262 6.20 8.67 10.91
N LYS A 263 7.12 8.86 9.99
CA LYS A 263 7.15 9.99 9.08
C LYS A 263 6.51 9.54 7.78
N HIS A 264 5.21 9.78 7.65
CA HIS A 264 4.60 9.90 6.34
C HIS A 264 5.43 10.94 5.59
N SER A 265 6.20 10.41 4.72
CA SER A 265 7.32 11.02 4.05
C SER A 265 7.15 12.53 3.90
N LEU A 266 8.03 13.26 4.55
CA LEU A 266 8.33 14.67 4.25
C LEU A 266 8.45 14.90 2.72
N ILE A 267 8.71 13.87 1.95
CA ILE A 267 8.80 13.90 0.48
C ILE A 267 7.42 14.10 -0.14
N VAL A 268 6.37 13.36 0.28
CA VAL A 268 5.00 13.52 -0.28
C VAL A 268 4.46 14.90 0.10
N ALA A 269 4.65 15.32 1.35
CA ALA A 269 4.24 16.66 1.79
C ALA A 269 4.96 17.76 1.01
N ARG A 270 6.26 17.62 0.75
CA ARG A 270 7.04 18.57 -0.05
C ARG A 270 6.64 18.57 -1.53
N VAL A 271 6.38 17.41 -2.13
CA VAL A 271 5.92 17.31 -3.53
C VAL A 271 4.55 17.94 -3.69
N VAL A 272 3.61 17.68 -2.77
CA VAL A 272 2.28 18.31 -2.78
C VAL A 272 2.39 19.82 -2.55
N GLN A 273 3.25 20.24 -1.63
CA GLN A 273 3.50 21.66 -1.37
C GLN A 273 4.12 22.39 -2.58
N LEU A 274 5.12 21.78 -3.24
CA LEU A 274 5.72 22.33 -4.46
C LEU A 274 4.72 22.36 -5.61
N GLY A 275 3.94 21.30 -5.81
CA GLY A 275 2.86 21.25 -6.81
C GLY A 275 1.81 22.34 -6.57
N GLY A 276 1.41 22.54 -5.32
CA GLY A 276 0.51 23.62 -4.92
C GLY A 276 1.06 25.01 -5.22
N ILE A 277 2.33 25.28 -4.89
CA ILE A 277 3.01 26.55 -5.18
C ILE A 277 3.06 26.80 -6.68
N VAL A 278 3.43 25.82 -7.49
CA VAL A 278 3.49 25.94 -8.95
C VAL A 278 2.11 26.24 -9.53
N THR A 279 1.07 25.57 -9.05
CA THR A 279 -0.30 25.80 -9.50
C THR A 279 -0.77 27.22 -9.18
N VAL A 280 -0.55 27.68 -7.94
CA VAL A 280 -0.92 29.05 -7.51
C VAL A 280 -0.13 30.11 -8.28
N ALA A 281 1.17 29.90 -8.49
CA ALA A 281 2.01 30.82 -9.24
C ALA A 281 1.59 30.89 -10.73
N SER A 282 1.27 29.74 -11.35
CA SER A 282 0.80 29.70 -12.75
C SER A 282 -0.54 30.39 -12.91
N LEU A 283 -1.49 30.12 -12.01
CA LEU A 283 -2.82 30.73 -12.05
C LEU A 283 -2.74 32.23 -11.77
N GLY A 284 -1.94 32.63 -10.77
CA GLY A 284 -1.70 34.03 -10.45
C GLY A 284 -1.05 34.80 -11.61
N SER A 285 -0.04 34.19 -12.23
CA SER A 285 0.62 34.79 -13.41
C SER A 285 -0.35 34.92 -14.60
N PHE A 286 -1.18 33.90 -14.84
CA PHE A 286 -2.19 33.94 -15.89
C PHE A 286 -3.20 35.06 -15.67
N ILE A 287 -3.75 35.17 -14.47
CA ILE A 287 -4.71 36.23 -14.10
C ILE A 287 -4.04 37.60 -14.22
N PHE A 288 -2.80 37.75 -13.76
CA PHE A 288 -2.06 39.00 -13.84
C PHE A 288 -1.81 39.43 -15.30
N LEU A 289 -1.44 38.52 -16.18
CA LEU A 289 -1.24 38.80 -17.60
C LEU A 289 -2.55 39.19 -18.28
N MET A 290 -3.65 38.50 -17.98
CA MET A 290 -4.99 38.85 -18.49
C MET A 290 -5.39 40.25 -18.03
N PHE A 291 -5.22 40.55 -16.74
CA PHE A 291 -5.55 41.86 -16.18
C PHE A 291 -4.70 42.98 -16.81
N ARG A 292 -3.39 42.76 -17.00
CA ARG A 292 -2.54 43.72 -17.71
C ARG A 292 -2.95 43.92 -19.15
N ARG A 293 -3.42 42.91 -19.83
CA ARG A 293 -3.91 42.98 -21.21
C ARG A 293 -5.20 43.83 -21.27
N ASP A 294 -6.14 43.59 -20.36
CA ASP A 294 -7.41 44.31 -20.33
C ASP A 294 -7.20 45.81 -20.01
N LEU A 295 -6.26 46.14 -19.10
CA LEU A 295 -5.89 47.51 -18.84
C LEU A 295 -5.25 48.23 -20.03
N LYS A 296 -4.49 47.50 -20.88
CA LYS A 296 -3.93 48.09 -22.11
C LYS A 296 -5.00 48.38 -23.14
N LEU A 297 -5.93 47.40 -23.36
CA LEU A 297 -7.03 47.57 -24.30
C LEU A 297 -7.98 48.70 -23.91
N GLY A 298 -8.33 48.81 -22.63
CA GLY A 298 -9.16 49.91 -22.15
C GLY A 298 -8.49 51.30 -22.29
N ARG A 299 -7.16 51.37 -22.20
CA ARG A 299 -6.42 52.63 -22.42
C ARG A 299 -6.39 53.04 -23.89
N GLU A 300 -6.34 52.08 -24.82
CA GLU A 300 -6.39 52.38 -26.26
C GLU A 300 -7.77 52.82 -26.70
N GLU A 301 -8.86 52.24 -26.13
CA GLU A 301 -10.22 52.70 -26.38
C GLU A 301 -10.49 54.14 -25.88
N ASP A 302 -9.93 54.51 -24.71
CA ASP A 302 -10.08 55.89 -24.21
C ASP A 302 -9.30 56.91 -25.04
N LEU A 303 -8.20 56.52 -25.67
CA LEU A 303 -7.43 57.39 -26.58
C LEU A 303 -8.09 57.55 -27.96
N GLN A 304 -8.91 56.60 -28.37
CA GLN A 304 -9.64 56.63 -29.68
C GLN A 304 -11.02 57.29 -29.59
N ARG A 305 -11.49 57.71 -28.41
CA ARG A 305 -12.74 58.48 -28.32
C ARG A 305 -12.49 59.89 -28.80
N PRO A 306 -13.08 60.30 -29.96
CA PRO A 306 -12.97 61.68 -30.39
C PRO A 306 -13.65 62.58 -29.35
N GLY A 307 -12.93 63.59 -28.92
CA GLY A 307 -13.41 64.58 -27.97
C GLY A 307 -14.72 65.16 -28.46
N ASN A 308 -15.80 64.87 -27.73
CA ASN A 308 -17.11 65.49 -28.02
C ASN A 308 -17.00 66.91 -27.52
N ASP A 309 -16.68 67.79 -28.47
CA ASP A 309 -16.55 69.24 -28.32
C ASP A 309 -17.89 69.78 -27.85
N ARG A 310 -17.97 70.12 -26.57
CA ARG A 310 -19.09 70.97 -26.08
C ARG A 310 -18.79 72.42 -26.40
N ARG A 311 -19.05 72.82 -27.62
CA ARG A 311 -19.38 74.16 -27.95
C ARG A 311 -20.80 74.15 -28.49
N ASN A 312 -21.70 74.60 -27.67
CA ASN A 312 -22.77 75.48 -28.09
C ASN A 312 -23.73 75.79 -26.93
N GLY A 313 -23.79 77.06 -26.59
CA GLY A 313 -24.96 77.81 -26.19
C GLY A 313 -25.02 78.20 -24.76
#